data_4790d449453a41167213e67e9abddde2
#
_entry.id   4790d449453a41167213e67e9abddde2
#
_cell.length_a   1.000
_cell.length_b   1.000
_cell.length_c   1.000
_cell.angle_alpha   90.00
_cell.angle_beta   90.00
_cell.angle_gamma   90.00
#
_symmetry.space_group_name_H-M   'P 1'
#
loop_
_entity.id
_entity.type
_entity.pdbx_description
1 polymer ?
#
loop_
_entity_poly.entity_id
_entity_poly.type
_entity_poly.pdbx_seq_one_letter_code
_entity_poly.pdbx_strand_id
1 'polypeptide(L)'
;MSIVAKGQIEIIITFMEVFTLANIKSAKKRILVNETKAARNKSIKSRVKTAMKKVEAAVAAKDAALAQETLKAAIAEINKAGSKGVYHKNTCARKVSRLSKLVNTLA
;
A
#
# COMPACT_ATOMS: atom_id res chain seq x y z
N MET A 1 57.09 11.26 1.50
CA MET A 1 56.13 10.22 1.22
C MET A 1 56.37 9.62 -0.12
N SER A 2 56.29 8.33 -0.25
CA SER A 2 56.54 7.65 -1.49
C SER A 2 55.37 7.81 -2.47
N ILE A 3 55.66 7.76 -3.74
CA ILE A 3 54.70 7.81 -4.84
C ILE A 3 53.69 6.66 -4.72
N VAL A 4 54.10 5.52 -4.16
CA VAL A 4 53.25 4.34 -3.96
C VAL A 4 52.09 4.63 -3.01
N ALA A 5 52.31 5.33 -1.91
CA ALA A 5 51.26 5.70 -0.97
C ALA A 5 50.21 6.62 -1.61
N LYS A 6 50.68 7.55 -2.44
CA LYS A 6 49.79 8.47 -3.17
C LYS A 6 48.93 7.74 -4.20
N GLY A 7 49.51 6.76 -4.93
CA GLY A 7 48.77 5.93 -5.87
C GLY A 7 47.75 5.05 -5.18
N GLN A 8 48.05 4.49 -4.01
CA GLN A 8 47.11 3.71 -3.22
C GLN A 8 45.91 4.52 -2.74
N ILE A 9 46.14 5.77 -2.30
CA ILE A 9 45.08 6.68 -1.87
C ILE A 9 44.16 7.00 -3.05
N GLU A 10 44.71 7.27 -4.23
CA GLU A 10 43.90 7.53 -5.42
C GLU A 10 43.02 6.32 -5.82
N ILE A 11 43.56 5.12 -5.76
CA ILE A 11 42.80 3.89 -6.02
C ILE A 11 41.67 3.71 -5.00
N ILE A 12 41.95 3.95 -3.75
CA ILE A 12 40.93 3.86 -2.67
C ILE A 12 39.82 4.89 -2.87
N ILE A 13 40.17 6.13 -3.19
CA ILE A 13 39.21 7.21 -3.45
C ILE A 13 38.34 6.85 -4.64
N THR A 14 38.92 6.38 -5.75
CA THR A 14 38.18 5.96 -6.93
C THR A 14 37.23 4.81 -6.62
N PHE A 15 37.66 3.83 -5.84
CA PHE A 15 36.83 2.71 -5.42
C PHE A 15 35.67 3.17 -4.55
N MET A 16 35.91 4.07 -3.59
CA MET A 16 34.87 4.64 -2.74
C MET A 16 33.86 5.45 -3.54
N GLU A 17 34.30 6.25 -4.52
CA GLU A 17 33.42 7.00 -5.42
C GLU A 17 32.48 6.09 -6.20
N VAL A 18 32.99 5.03 -6.79
CA VAL A 18 32.19 4.05 -7.52
C VAL A 18 31.18 3.38 -6.59
N PHE A 19 31.59 3.01 -5.38
CA PHE A 19 30.73 2.40 -4.38
C PHE A 19 29.62 3.38 -3.92
N THR A 20 29.98 4.64 -3.69
CA THR A 20 29.02 5.69 -3.31
C THR A 20 28.00 5.94 -4.43
N LEU A 21 28.44 6.02 -5.69
CA LEU A 21 27.54 6.17 -6.83
C LEU A 21 26.57 5.00 -6.96
N ALA A 22 27.04 3.78 -6.76
CA ALA A 22 26.19 2.59 -6.77
C ALA A 22 25.13 2.66 -5.65
N ASN A 23 25.50 3.09 -4.45
CA ASN A 23 24.59 3.28 -3.33
C ASN A 23 23.56 4.39 -3.60
N ILE A 24 23.96 5.50 -4.19
CA ILE A 24 23.06 6.59 -4.58
C ILE A 24 22.03 6.12 -5.59
N LYS A 25 22.44 5.40 -6.63
CA LYS A 25 21.53 4.84 -7.62
C LYS A 25 20.54 3.87 -7.00
N SER A 26 21.01 3.00 -6.11
CA SER A 26 20.17 2.06 -5.37
C SER A 26 19.17 2.78 -4.46
N ALA A 27 19.60 3.82 -3.76
CA ALA A 27 18.74 4.65 -2.91
C ALA A 27 17.68 5.38 -3.72
N LYS A 28 18.03 5.98 -4.85
CA LYS A 28 17.08 6.64 -5.76
C LYS A 28 16.04 5.66 -6.28
N LYS A 29 16.46 4.47 -6.68
CA LYS A 29 15.57 3.41 -7.14
C LYS A 29 14.58 3.00 -6.03
N ARG A 30 15.04 2.85 -4.79
CA ARG A 30 14.19 2.55 -3.63
C ARG A 30 13.17 3.64 -3.38
N ILE A 31 13.55 4.90 -3.46
CA ILE A 31 12.66 6.05 -3.30
C ILE A 31 11.56 6.02 -4.35
N LEU A 32 11.90 5.83 -5.62
CA LEU A 32 10.93 5.74 -6.71
C LEU A 32 9.96 4.59 -6.52
N VAL A 33 10.44 3.41 -6.13
CA VAL A 33 9.61 2.24 -5.85
C VAL A 33 8.68 2.51 -4.66
N ASN A 34 9.18 3.14 -3.60
CA ASN A 34 8.38 3.48 -2.43
C ASN A 34 7.30 4.51 -2.76
N GLU A 35 7.61 5.53 -3.54
CA GLU A 35 6.62 6.53 -4.00
C GLU A 35 5.54 5.89 -4.86
N THR A 36 5.90 5.00 -5.78
CA THR A 36 4.95 4.28 -6.63
C THR A 36 4.05 3.38 -5.79
N LYS A 37 4.61 2.65 -4.82
CA LYS A 37 3.83 1.83 -3.88
C LYS A 37 2.91 2.67 -3.02
N ALA A 38 3.38 3.80 -2.50
CA ALA A 38 2.58 4.70 -1.69
C ALA A 38 1.39 5.27 -2.47
N ALA A 39 1.59 5.68 -3.71
CA ALA A 39 0.53 6.17 -4.59
C ALA A 39 -0.50 5.07 -4.87
N ARG A 40 -0.04 3.85 -5.19
CA ARG A 40 -0.91 2.69 -5.40
C ARG A 40 -1.70 2.34 -4.14
N ASN A 41 -1.05 2.32 -3.00
CA ASN A 41 -1.68 2.02 -1.72
C ASN A 41 -2.74 3.06 -1.36
N LYS A 42 -2.46 4.33 -1.58
CA LYS A 42 -3.42 5.42 -1.39
C LYS A 42 -4.65 5.27 -2.28
N SER A 43 -4.46 4.94 -3.55
CA SER A 43 -5.55 4.67 -4.49
C SER A 43 -6.41 3.49 -4.04
N ILE A 44 -5.80 2.39 -3.63
CA ILE A 44 -6.51 1.19 -3.14
C ILE A 44 -7.28 1.52 -1.86
N LYS A 45 -6.67 2.23 -0.92
CA LYS A 45 -7.35 2.68 0.32
C LYS A 45 -8.55 3.57 0.02
N SER A 46 -8.43 4.48 -0.94
CA SER A 46 -9.55 5.32 -1.38
C SER A 46 -10.69 4.51 -1.95
N ARG A 47 -10.42 3.49 -2.77
CA ARG A 47 -11.43 2.58 -3.30
C ARG A 47 -12.16 1.82 -2.20
N VAL A 48 -11.43 1.31 -1.23
CA VAL A 48 -11.99 0.61 -0.08
C VAL A 48 -12.89 1.54 0.73
N LYS A 49 -12.44 2.75 1.02
CA LYS A 49 -13.25 3.75 1.73
C LYS A 49 -14.53 4.11 0.97
N THR A 50 -14.44 4.29 -0.35
CA THR A 50 -15.59 4.58 -1.19
C THR A 50 -16.60 3.42 -1.16
N ALA A 51 -16.13 2.19 -1.28
CA ALA A 51 -16.97 1.00 -1.20
C ALA A 51 -17.68 0.90 0.17
N MET A 52 -16.95 1.16 1.25
CA MET A 52 -17.51 1.17 2.61
C MET A 52 -18.58 2.26 2.79
N LYS A 53 -18.35 3.45 2.26
CA LYS A 53 -19.31 4.55 2.29
C LYS A 53 -20.59 4.20 1.50
N LYS A 54 -20.46 3.51 0.38
CA LYS A 54 -21.62 3.04 -0.38
C LYS A 54 -22.45 2.05 0.42
N VAL A 55 -21.82 1.14 1.16
CA VAL A 55 -22.52 0.23 2.06
C VAL A 55 -23.24 0.99 3.17
N GLU A 56 -22.58 1.94 3.80
CA GLU A 56 -23.17 2.76 4.85
C GLU A 56 -24.35 3.58 4.33
N ALA A 57 -24.24 4.15 3.14
CA ALA A 57 -25.34 4.90 2.51
C ALA A 57 -26.53 4.00 2.20
N ALA A 58 -26.30 2.79 1.71
CA ALA A 58 -27.36 1.81 1.45
C ALA A 58 -28.06 1.38 2.73
N VAL A 59 -27.32 1.21 3.83
CA VAL A 59 -27.87 0.91 5.15
C VAL A 59 -28.68 2.08 5.68
N ALA A 60 -28.19 3.30 5.53
CA ALA A 60 -28.90 4.51 5.93
C ALA A 60 -30.21 4.70 5.13
N ALA A 61 -30.21 4.34 3.86
CA ALA A 61 -31.41 4.35 3.01
C ALA A 61 -32.36 3.17 3.29
N LYS A 62 -31.98 2.24 4.14
CA LYS A 62 -32.74 1.02 4.49
C LYS A 62 -33.08 0.16 3.29
N ASP A 63 -32.21 0.15 2.28
CA ASP A 63 -32.33 -0.68 1.08
C ASP A 63 -31.50 -1.95 1.25
N ALA A 64 -32.13 -3.04 1.67
CA ALA A 64 -31.47 -4.31 1.93
C ALA A 64 -30.83 -4.91 0.67
N ALA A 65 -31.48 -4.83 -0.47
CA ALA A 65 -30.96 -5.36 -1.74
C ALA A 65 -29.70 -4.62 -2.18
N LEU A 66 -29.73 -3.30 -2.17
CA LEU A 66 -28.59 -2.46 -2.51
C LEU A 66 -27.47 -2.63 -1.48
N ALA A 67 -27.79 -2.74 -0.19
CA ALA A 67 -26.82 -2.98 0.86
C ALA A 67 -26.08 -4.32 0.66
N GLN A 68 -26.75 -5.37 0.25
CA GLN A 68 -26.14 -6.66 -0.05
C GLN A 68 -25.21 -6.59 -1.27
N GLU A 69 -25.63 -5.93 -2.34
CA GLU A 69 -24.79 -5.73 -3.53
C GLU A 69 -23.53 -4.91 -3.21
N THR A 70 -23.71 -3.79 -2.52
CA THR A 70 -22.58 -2.93 -2.12
C THR A 70 -21.67 -3.64 -1.12
N LEU A 71 -22.21 -4.47 -0.23
CA LEU A 71 -21.43 -5.28 0.68
C LEU A 71 -20.54 -6.28 -0.07
N LYS A 72 -21.06 -6.99 -1.05
CA LYS A 72 -20.28 -7.91 -1.87
C LYS A 72 -19.14 -7.19 -2.59
N ALA A 73 -19.43 -6.04 -3.20
CA ALA A 73 -18.42 -5.21 -3.85
C ALA A 73 -17.35 -4.72 -2.87
N ALA A 74 -17.77 -4.29 -1.69
CA ALA A 74 -16.85 -3.83 -0.64
C ALA A 74 -15.95 -4.96 -0.14
N ILE A 75 -16.49 -6.15 0.08
CA ILE A 75 -15.71 -7.33 0.47
C ILE A 75 -14.68 -7.67 -0.60
N ALA A 76 -15.05 -7.64 -1.88
CA ALA A 76 -14.13 -7.89 -2.98
C ALA A 76 -12.98 -6.87 -3.00
N GLU A 77 -13.27 -5.58 -2.81
CA GLU A 77 -12.24 -4.53 -2.75
C GLU A 77 -11.32 -4.68 -1.53
N ILE A 78 -11.86 -5.00 -0.37
CA ILE A 78 -11.09 -5.24 0.85
C ILE A 78 -10.18 -6.47 0.67
N ASN A 79 -10.67 -7.55 0.09
CA ASN A 79 -9.89 -8.75 -0.19
C ASN A 79 -8.76 -8.48 -1.19
N LYS A 80 -9.02 -7.70 -2.22
CA LYS A 80 -7.99 -7.27 -3.17
C LYS A 80 -6.91 -6.44 -2.47
N ALA A 81 -7.30 -5.51 -1.61
CA ALA A 81 -6.36 -4.71 -0.84
C ALA A 81 -5.50 -5.57 0.09
N GLY A 82 -6.09 -6.56 0.74
CA GLY A 82 -5.38 -7.53 1.56
C GLY A 82 -4.42 -8.39 0.75
N SER A 83 -4.82 -8.85 -0.42
CA SER A 83 -3.99 -9.62 -1.35
C SER A 83 -2.78 -8.82 -1.85
N LYS A 84 -2.95 -7.52 -2.08
CA LYS A 84 -1.86 -6.62 -2.49
C LYS A 84 -0.97 -6.18 -1.34
N GLY A 85 -1.27 -6.55 -0.10
CA GLY A 85 -0.49 -6.20 1.08
C GLY A 85 -0.73 -4.78 1.60
N VAL A 86 -1.76 -4.09 1.14
CA VAL A 86 -2.11 -2.74 1.62
C VAL A 86 -2.66 -2.79 3.04
N TYR A 87 -3.48 -3.78 3.33
CA TYR A 87 -4.02 -4.05 4.66
C TYR A 87 -3.55 -5.41 5.16
N HIS A 88 -3.32 -5.48 6.47
CA HIS A 88 -3.07 -6.75 7.14
C HIS A 88 -4.34 -7.62 7.11
N LYS A 89 -4.17 -8.94 7.08
CA LYS A 89 -5.27 -9.92 7.10
C LYS A 89 -6.29 -9.64 8.19
N ASN A 90 -5.83 -9.32 9.40
CA ASN A 90 -6.72 -9.03 10.54
C ASN A 90 -7.53 -7.74 10.32
N THR A 91 -6.93 -6.72 9.71
CA THR A 91 -7.62 -5.47 9.38
C THR A 91 -8.72 -5.71 8.36
N CYS A 92 -8.46 -6.52 7.34
CA CYS A 92 -9.48 -6.92 6.35
C CYS A 92 -10.64 -7.65 7.01
N ALA A 93 -10.35 -8.60 7.88
CA ALA A 93 -11.36 -9.37 8.60
C ALA A 93 -12.24 -8.47 9.46
N ARG A 94 -11.65 -7.51 10.17
CA ARG A 94 -12.40 -6.53 10.98
C ARG A 94 -13.31 -5.66 10.15
N LYS A 95 -12.82 -5.15 9.01
CA LYS A 95 -13.62 -4.31 8.10
C LYS A 95 -14.80 -5.08 7.52
N VAL A 96 -14.58 -6.29 7.04
CA VAL A 96 -15.63 -7.17 6.54
C VAL A 96 -16.65 -7.49 7.61
N SER A 97 -16.21 -7.81 8.82
CA SER A 97 -17.08 -8.11 9.95
C SER A 97 -17.99 -6.92 10.31
N ARG A 98 -17.43 -5.71 10.39
CA ARG A 98 -18.19 -4.49 10.67
C ARG A 98 -19.25 -4.21 9.61
N LEU A 99 -18.90 -4.31 8.34
CA LEU A 99 -19.83 -4.10 7.23
C LEU A 99 -20.93 -5.15 7.23
N SER A 100 -20.60 -6.41 7.46
CA SER A 100 -21.56 -7.50 7.54
C SER A 100 -22.56 -7.28 8.68
N LYS A 101 -22.09 -6.84 9.83
CA LYS A 101 -22.97 -6.50 10.98
C LYS A 101 -23.92 -5.35 10.65
N LEU A 102 -23.41 -4.31 9.98
CA LEU A 102 -24.23 -3.18 9.53
C LEU A 102 -25.36 -3.62 8.60
N VAL A 103 -25.05 -4.44 7.61
CA VAL A 103 -26.04 -4.96 6.66
C VAL A 103 -27.03 -5.89 7.36
N ASN A 104 -26.58 -6.71 8.30
CA ASN A 104 -27.43 -7.60 9.06
C ASN A 104 -28.45 -6.86 9.92
N THR A 105 -28.23 -5.60 10.29
CA THR A 105 -29.20 -4.79 11.01
C THR A 105 -30.45 -4.48 10.19
N LEU A 106 -30.37 -4.60 8.86
CA LEU A 106 -31.49 -4.39 7.94
C LEU A 106 -32.32 -5.65 7.67
N ALA A 107 -31.75 -6.79 7.99
CA ALA A 107 -32.40 -8.08 7.70
C ALA A 107 -33.43 -8.48 8.74
#